data_902262771299943eb2df5f864d920060
#
_entry.id   902262771299943eb2df5f864d920060
#
_cell.length_a   1.000
_cell.length_b   1.000
_cell.length_c   1.000
_cell.angle_alpha   90.00
_cell.angle_beta   90.00
_cell.angle_gamma   90.00
#
_symmetry.space_group_name_H-M   'P 1'
#
loop_
_entity.id
_entity.type
_entity.pdbx_description
1 polymer ?
#
loop_
_entity_poly.entity_id
_entity_poly.type
_entity_poly.pdbx_seq_one_letter_code
_entity_poly.pdbx_strand_id
1 'polypeptide(L)'
;MNNILQTWSDWVDSRNKIFANPTGFLSVTNLVWLNDEPQEIAGITGHWWATGDTVHVKDSSTGEHAWTIAPRSEMTFDFDGIKVELASRAGQLVVRPRDPNSPMLKSFESVLTFDYDETFRVHAELERSSAPSEVVVGSVVEGMTHAYVSPGALVFDFAGKQYKLTAFDKANSEDLTVYFKDATSGAITYGTGRSVTAFAQADGSYILDFNFAGNFPCSYTDFATCPVAPFENKLDFLVTAGEKKPIYRVTADGIKSQVA
;
A
#
# COMPACT_ATOMS: atom_id res chain seq x y z
N MET A 1 11.91 -21.78 17.48
CA MET A 1 12.48 -20.41 17.54
C MET A 1 13.33 -20.06 16.31
N ASN A 2 14.32 -20.88 15.92
CA ASN A 2 15.17 -20.57 14.75
C ASN A 2 14.41 -20.42 13.41
N ASN A 3 13.30 -21.12 13.18
CA ASN A 3 12.57 -21.06 11.91
C ASN A 3 11.78 -19.75 11.75
N ILE A 4 11.11 -19.24 12.79
CA ILE A 4 10.30 -18.03 12.70
C ILE A 4 11.17 -16.77 12.54
N LEU A 5 12.31 -16.71 13.22
CA LEU A 5 13.26 -15.60 13.05
C LEU A 5 13.86 -15.57 11.65
N GLN A 6 14.13 -16.74 11.05
CA GLN A 6 14.55 -16.81 9.66
C GLN A 6 13.44 -16.35 8.72
N THR A 7 12.22 -16.82 8.92
CA THR A 7 11.05 -16.39 8.12
C THR A 7 10.84 -14.87 8.20
N TRP A 8 11.01 -14.28 9.38
CA TRP A 8 10.92 -12.83 9.55
C TRP A 8 12.07 -12.10 8.83
N SER A 9 13.30 -12.58 8.94
CA SER A 9 14.45 -12.03 8.22
C SER A 9 14.24 -12.10 6.70
N ASP A 10 13.77 -13.22 6.19
CA ASP A 10 13.46 -13.41 4.76
C ASP A 10 12.34 -12.45 4.30
N TRP A 11 11.36 -12.18 5.16
CA TRP A 11 10.33 -11.18 4.89
C TRP A 11 10.90 -9.77 4.82
N VAL A 12 11.77 -9.35 5.75
CA VAL A 12 12.45 -8.06 5.71
C VAL A 12 13.27 -7.91 4.44
N ASP A 13 14.01 -8.96 4.03
CA ASP A 13 14.78 -8.98 2.79
C ASP A 13 13.88 -8.87 1.55
N SER A 14 12.73 -9.54 1.58
CA SER A 14 11.73 -9.43 0.52
C SER A 14 11.18 -8.00 0.42
N ARG A 15 10.87 -7.36 1.54
CA ARG A 15 10.42 -5.96 1.58
C ARG A 15 11.49 -5.02 1.01
N ASN A 16 12.75 -5.21 1.40
CA ASN A 16 13.86 -4.43 0.84
C ASN A 16 13.95 -4.58 -0.68
N LYS A 17 13.84 -5.80 -1.21
CA LYS A 17 13.85 -6.06 -2.67
C LYS A 17 12.67 -5.41 -3.39
N ILE A 18 11.48 -5.43 -2.80
CA ILE A 18 10.27 -4.80 -3.37
C ILE A 18 10.48 -3.30 -3.49
N PHE A 19 10.97 -2.62 -2.43
CA PHE A 19 11.18 -1.18 -2.45
C PHE A 19 12.40 -0.76 -3.27
N ALA A 20 13.49 -1.52 -3.26
CA ALA A 20 14.68 -1.26 -4.07
C ALA A 20 14.49 -1.56 -5.57
N ASN A 21 13.35 -2.10 -5.98
CA ASN A 21 13.09 -2.43 -7.40
C ASN A 21 13.11 -1.15 -8.25
N PRO A 22 13.98 -1.07 -9.28
CA PRO A 22 14.09 0.13 -10.14
C PRO A 22 12.82 0.49 -10.90
N THR A 23 11.90 -0.45 -11.04
CA THR A 23 10.56 -0.22 -11.64
C THR A 23 9.44 -0.33 -10.59
N GLY A 24 9.79 -0.43 -9.31
CA GLY A 24 8.89 -0.51 -8.18
C GLY A 24 8.27 0.83 -7.81
N PHE A 25 7.61 0.86 -6.64
CA PHE A 25 6.84 2.03 -6.25
C PHE A 25 7.70 3.26 -5.93
N LEU A 26 8.94 3.08 -5.44
CA LEU A 26 9.86 4.19 -5.18
C LEU A 26 10.43 4.84 -6.44
N SER A 27 10.24 4.22 -7.61
CA SER A 27 10.58 4.83 -8.90
C SER A 27 9.52 5.81 -9.40
N VAL A 28 8.33 5.85 -8.80
CA VAL A 28 7.25 6.76 -9.21
C VAL A 28 7.65 8.19 -8.88
N THR A 29 7.63 9.06 -9.89
CA THR A 29 8.07 10.46 -9.79
C THR A 29 6.92 11.47 -9.80
N ASN A 30 5.73 11.03 -10.21
CA ASN A 30 4.54 11.88 -10.27
C ASN A 30 3.28 11.01 -10.20
N LEU A 31 2.15 11.64 -9.85
CA LEU A 31 0.81 11.09 -9.99
C LEU A 31 -0.08 12.19 -10.58
N VAL A 32 -0.58 11.97 -11.79
CA VAL A 32 -1.42 12.94 -12.48
C VAL A 32 -2.79 12.32 -12.76
N TRP A 33 -3.83 12.99 -12.28
CA TRP A 33 -5.22 12.69 -12.61
C TRP A 33 -5.54 13.29 -13.98
N LEU A 34 -5.98 12.44 -14.89
CA LEU A 34 -6.33 12.90 -16.24
C LEU A 34 -7.78 13.41 -16.28
N ASN A 35 -7.96 14.47 -17.05
CA ASN A 35 -9.24 14.98 -17.51
C ASN A 35 -9.31 14.89 -19.05
N ASP A 36 -10.31 15.50 -19.67
CA ASP A 36 -10.50 15.53 -21.13
C ASP A 36 -9.65 16.57 -21.87
N GLU A 37 -8.89 17.39 -21.13
CA GLU A 37 -7.98 18.37 -21.72
C GLU A 37 -6.56 17.80 -21.83
N PRO A 38 -5.91 17.91 -23.01
CA PRO A 38 -4.52 17.50 -23.18
C PRO A 38 -3.57 18.28 -22.27
N GLN A 39 -2.75 17.58 -21.49
CA GLN A 39 -1.81 18.18 -20.54
C GLN A 39 -0.43 17.53 -20.64
N GLU A 40 0.63 18.32 -20.39
CA GLU A 40 1.99 17.81 -20.24
C GLU A 40 2.19 17.22 -18.84
N ILE A 41 2.93 16.10 -18.77
CA ILE A 41 3.24 15.43 -17.50
C ILE A 41 4.74 15.45 -17.30
N ALA A 42 5.20 16.02 -16.18
CA ALA A 42 6.62 16.02 -15.86
C ALA A 42 7.18 14.59 -15.80
N GLY A 43 8.29 14.36 -16.52
CA GLY A 43 8.99 13.08 -16.57
C GLY A 43 8.61 12.16 -17.74
N ILE A 44 7.63 12.52 -18.56
CA ILE A 44 7.28 11.81 -19.80
C ILE A 44 6.94 12.81 -20.92
N THR A 45 7.15 12.41 -22.16
CA THR A 45 6.86 13.23 -23.35
C THR A 45 5.38 13.19 -23.73
N GLY A 46 4.95 14.14 -24.57
CA GLY A 46 3.61 14.21 -25.14
C GLY A 46 2.58 14.89 -24.27
N HIS A 47 1.39 15.05 -24.87
CA HIS A 47 0.19 15.61 -24.22
C HIS A 47 -0.77 14.48 -23.92
N TRP A 48 -1.13 14.33 -22.65
CA TRP A 48 -1.92 13.23 -22.10
C TRP A 48 -3.29 13.71 -21.68
N TRP A 49 -4.35 12.96 -22.01
CA TRP A 49 -5.72 13.22 -21.57
C TRP A 49 -6.52 11.91 -21.46
N ALA A 50 -7.72 11.97 -20.92
CA ALA A 50 -8.62 10.83 -20.82
C ALA A 50 -10.00 11.15 -21.39
N THR A 51 -10.61 10.17 -22.07
CA THR A 51 -12.00 10.21 -22.50
C THR A 51 -12.68 8.90 -22.06
N GLY A 52 -13.60 9.02 -21.11
CA GLY A 52 -14.24 7.85 -20.52
C GLY A 52 -13.20 6.97 -19.78
N ASP A 53 -13.08 5.72 -20.22
CA ASP A 53 -12.12 4.74 -19.69
C ASP A 53 -10.80 4.64 -20.50
N THR A 54 -10.60 5.56 -21.46
CA THR A 54 -9.46 5.53 -22.37
C THR A 54 -8.51 6.68 -22.11
N VAL A 55 -7.24 6.35 -21.89
CA VAL A 55 -6.12 7.29 -21.84
C VAL A 55 -5.58 7.49 -23.25
N HIS A 56 -5.36 8.74 -23.62
CA HIS A 56 -4.77 9.14 -24.90
C HIS A 56 -3.45 9.87 -24.66
N VAL A 57 -2.54 9.75 -25.61
CA VAL A 57 -1.36 10.61 -25.72
C VAL A 57 -1.11 11.01 -27.16
N LYS A 58 -0.70 12.25 -27.35
CA LYS A 58 -0.15 12.74 -28.62
C LYS A 58 1.26 13.24 -28.39
N ASP A 59 2.20 12.60 -29.02
CA ASP A 59 3.61 12.90 -28.90
C ASP A 59 4.26 13.09 -30.27
N SER A 60 5.21 14.00 -30.38
CA SER A 60 5.86 14.36 -31.65
C SER A 60 6.78 13.28 -32.19
N SER A 61 7.34 12.43 -31.31
CA SER A 61 8.31 11.39 -31.66
C SER A 61 7.65 10.03 -31.86
N THR A 62 6.67 9.69 -31.00
CA THR A 62 6.01 8.38 -31.00
C THR A 62 4.64 8.36 -31.67
N GLY A 63 4.04 9.53 -31.94
CA GLY A 63 2.73 9.66 -32.56
C GLY A 63 1.57 9.69 -31.57
N GLU A 64 0.41 9.19 -32.00
CA GLU A 64 -0.79 9.11 -31.18
C GLU A 64 -1.03 7.67 -30.70
N HIS A 65 -1.29 7.51 -29.40
CA HIS A 65 -1.61 6.23 -28.80
C HIS A 65 -2.84 6.36 -27.88
N ALA A 66 -3.52 5.22 -27.67
CA ALA A 66 -4.65 5.14 -26.77
C ALA A 66 -4.70 3.78 -26.08
N TRP A 67 -5.08 3.76 -24.79
CA TRP A 67 -5.23 2.55 -23.97
C TRP A 67 -6.52 2.61 -23.17
N THR A 68 -7.33 1.58 -23.27
CA THR A 68 -8.53 1.44 -22.44
C THR A 68 -8.18 0.73 -21.14
N ILE A 69 -8.51 1.33 -20.00
CA ILE A 69 -8.19 0.86 -18.66
C ILE A 69 -9.48 0.44 -17.98
N ALA A 70 -9.63 -0.86 -17.74
CA ALA A 70 -10.80 -1.37 -17.04
C ALA A 70 -10.91 -0.80 -15.61
N PRO A 71 -12.12 -0.68 -15.04
CA PRO A 71 -12.31 -0.23 -13.67
C PRO A 71 -11.47 -1.03 -12.67
N ARG A 72 -10.83 -0.33 -11.74
CA ARG A 72 -9.96 -0.92 -10.68
C ARG A 72 -8.75 -1.70 -11.21
N SER A 73 -8.37 -1.50 -12.48
CA SER A 73 -7.20 -2.13 -13.09
C SER A 73 -6.05 -1.15 -13.29
N GLU A 74 -4.91 -1.71 -13.64
CA GLU A 74 -3.71 -0.96 -14.00
C GLU A 74 -2.91 -1.71 -15.06
N MET A 75 -2.11 -0.99 -15.81
CA MET A 75 -1.12 -1.51 -16.73
C MET A 75 0.16 -0.70 -16.66
N THR A 76 1.28 -1.34 -16.94
CA THR A 76 2.59 -0.68 -17.00
C THR A 76 3.29 -1.07 -18.28
N PHE A 77 3.87 -0.11 -18.97
CA PHE A 77 4.55 -0.30 -20.27
C PHE A 77 5.71 0.69 -20.42
N ASP A 78 6.53 0.48 -21.44
CA ASP A 78 7.60 1.41 -21.79
C ASP A 78 7.07 2.43 -22.83
N PHE A 79 7.25 3.71 -22.54
CA PHE A 79 6.89 4.82 -23.42
C PHE A 79 8.07 5.79 -23.50
N ASP A 80 8.65 5.92 -24.70
CA ASP A 80 9.82 6.76 -24.97
C ASP A 80 10.99 6.55 -23.98
N GLY A 81 11.25 5.28 -23.64
CA GLY A 81 12.32 4.89 -22.70
C GLY A 81 12.01 5.09 -21.21
N ILE A 82 10.81 5.56 -20.88
CA ILE A 82 10.31 5.70 -19.52
C ILE A 82 9.21 4.66 -19.25
N LYS A 83 9.25 4.04 -18.10
CA LYS A 83 8.16 3.15 -17.69
C LYS A 83 6.98 3.98 -17.17
N VAL A 84 5.81 3.76 -17.78
CA VAL A 84 4.58 4.48 -17.43
C VAL A 84 3.54 3.50 -16.90
N GLU A 85 2.93 3.83 -15.79
CA GLU A 85 1.75 3.16 -15.26
C GLU A 85 0.50 3.98 -15.58
N LEU A 86 -0.50 3.33 -16.18
CA LEU A 86 -1.87 3.83 -16.28
C LEU A 86 -2.74 3.04 -15.34
N ALA A 87 -3.60 3.71 -14.58
CA ALA A 87 -4.48 3.03 -13.64
C ALA A 87 -5.86 3.70 -13.56
N SER A 88 -6.88 2.89 -13.29
CA SER A 88 -8.23 3.38 -12.92
C SER A 88 -8.36 3.34 -11.39
N ARG A 89 -8.60 4.50 -10.78
CA ARG A 89 -8.74 4.68 -9.34
C ARG A 89 -10.00 5.50 -9.05
N ALA A 90 -10.92 4.92 -8.29
CA ALA A 90 -12.22 5.56 -7.96
C ALA A 90 -12.97 6.14 -9.17
N GLY A 91 -12.91 5.47 -10.32
CA GLY A 91 -13.57 5.92 -11.56
C GLY A 91 -12.82 7.00 -12.35
N GLN A 92 -11.62 7.39 -11.91
CA GLN A 92 -10.75 8.33 -12.61
C GLN A 92 -9.50 7.62 -13.12
N LEU A 93 -8.93 8.14 -14.21
CA LEU A 93 -7.70 7.62 -14.79
C LEU A 93 -6.51 8.43 -14.31
N VAL A 94 -5.43 7.72 -13.97
CA VAL A 94 -4.19 8.32 -13.50
C VAL A 94 -3.00 7.82 -14.32
N VAL A 95 -2.00 8.69 -14.46
CA VAL A 95 -0.70 8.39 -15.04
C VAL A 95 0.37 8.52 -13.96
N ARG A 96 1.27 7.52 -13.88
CA ARG A 96 2.43 7.52 -12.99
C ARG A 96 3.69 7.22 -13.80
N PRO A 97 4.52 8.22 -14.08
CA PRO A 97 5.86 8.00 -14.61
C PRO A 97 6.76 7.30 -13.58
N ARG A 98 7.60 6.37 -14.04
CA ARG A 98 8.54 5.63 -13.20
C ARG A 98 9.96 5.83 -13.71
N ASP A 99 10.78 6.53 -12.92
CA ASP A 99 12.20 6.75 -13.21
C ASP A 99 13.07 5.87 -12.30
N PRO A 100 13.87 4.94 -12.87
CA PRO A 100 14.80 4.11 -12.08
C PRO A 100 15.87 4.96 -11.37
N ASN A 101 16.00 6.23 -11.74
CA ASN A 101 16.89 7.20 -11.11
C ASN A 101 16.17 8.14 -10.14
N SER A 102 14.93 7.84 -9.76
CA SER A 102 14.16 8.70 -8.87
C SER A 102 14.93 9.04 -7.58
N PRO A 103 14.80 10.25 -7.05
CA PRO A 103 15.48 10.64 -5.82
C PRO A 103 15.13 9.73 -4.64
N MET A 104 13.88 9.29 -4.55
CA MET A 104 13.43 8.42 -3.45
C MET A 104 14.08 7.03 -3.52
N LEU A 105 14.16 6.44 -4.72
CA LEU A 105 14.82 5.16 -4.93
C LEU A 105 16.32 5.24 -4.58
N LYS A 106 16.99 6.34 -4.97
CA LYS A 106 18.40 6.58 -4.63
C LYS A 106 18.66 6.79 -3.14
N SER A 107 17.67 7.32 -2.41
CA SER A 107 17.77 7.56 -0.96
C SER A 107 17.33 6.36 -0.13
N PHE A 108 16.78 5.32 -0.76
CA PHE A 108 16.31 4.14 -0.06
C PHE A 108 17.50 3.22 0.29
N GLU A 109 17.69 2.96 1.57
CA GLU A 109 18.70 2.03 2.07
C GLU A 109 18.06 0.69 2.46
N SER A 110 17.06 0.75 3.32
CA SER A 110 16.32 -0.40 3.81
C SER A 110 14.98 0.00 4.43
N VAL A 111 14.08 -0.96 4.58
CA VAL A 111 12.93 -0.80 5.46
C VAL A 111 13.41 -0.76 6.92
N LEU A 112 12.86 0.14 7.70
CA LEU A 112 13.12 0.20 9.14
C LEU A 112 12.11 -0.68 9.87
N THR A 113 12.57 -1.61 10.68
CA THR A 113 11.73 -2.52 11.47
C THR A 113 12.04 -2.40 12.96
N PHE A 114 11.10 -2.84 13.78
CA PHE A 114 11.40 -3.26 15.14
C PHE A 114 12.09 -4.62 15.09
N ASP A 115 12.76 -5.01 16.17
CA ASP A 115 13.21 -6.38 16.34
C ASP A 115 12.01 -7.32 16.48
N TYR A 116 12.19 -8.58 16.09
CA TYR A 116 11.13 -9.58 16.25
C TYR A 116 10.79 -9.79 17.73
N ASP A 117 9.50 -9.70 18.06
CA ASP A 117 8.98 -9.95 19.41
C ASP A 117 7.79 -10.91 19.33
N GLU A 118 7.97 -12.12 19.89
CA GLU A 118 6.96 -13.19 19.91
C GLU A 118 5.64 -12.75 20.57
N THR A 119 5.67 -11.77 21.47
CA THR A 119 4.46 -11.28 22.15
C THR A 119 3.46 -10.66 21.18
N PHE A 120 3.92 -10.20 20.02
CA PHE A 120 3.08 -9.63 18.96
C PHE A 120 2.61 -10.66 17.92
N ARG A 121 2.85 -11.95 18.16
CA ARG A 121 2.33 -13.05 17.36
C ARG A 121 1.15 -13.67 18.10
N VAL A 122 -0.06 -13.36 17.67
CA VAL A 122 -1.29 -13.76 18.37
C VAL A 122 -2.14 -14.73 17.56
N HIS A 123 -2.85 -15.61 18.27
CA HIS A 123 -3.93 -16.41 17.71
C HIS A 123 -5.20 -15.57 17.62
N ALA A 124 -5.91 -15.68 16.52
CA ALA A 124 -7.15 -14.95 16.27
C ALA A 124 -8.22 -15.89 15.72
N GLU A 125 -9.46 -15.65 16.13
CA GLU A 125 -10.65 -16.32 15.63
C GLU A 125 -11.39 -15.39 14.68
N LEU A 126 -11.92 -15.93 13.56
CA LEU A 126 -12.75 -15.14 12.66
C LEU A 126 -14.21 -15.15 13.14
N GLU A 127 -14.66 -14.05 13.69
CA GLU A 127 -16.08 -13.77 13.89
C GLU A 127 -16.70 -13.39 12.55
N ARG A 128 -17.33 -14.39 11.90
CA ARG A 128 -17.90 -14.20 10.56
C ARG A 128 -19.15 -13.32 10.61
N SER A 129 -19.27 -12.42 9.65
CA SER A 129 -20.53 -11.74 9.34
C SER A 129 -21.56 -12.75 8.82
N SER A 130 -22.85 -12.44 8.92
CA SER A 130 -23.94 -13.31 8.40
C SER A 130 -23.80 -13.56 6.89
N ALA A 131 -23.20 -12.62 6.16
CA ALA A 131 -22.73 -12.74 4.78
C ALA A 131 -21.51 -11.82 4.59
N PRO A 132 -20.59 -12.17 3.68
CA PRO A 132 -19.53 -11.23 3.28
C PRO A 132 -20.16 -9.92 2.78
N SER A 133 -19.56 -8.78 3.18
CA SER A 133 -20.06 -7.46 2.82
C SER A 133 -18.93 -6.59 2.29
N GLU A 134 -19.28 -5.67 1.41
CA GLU A 134 -18.34 -4.64 0.98
C GLU A 134 -18.18 -3.60 2.08
N VAL A 135 -16.95 -3.37 2.51
CA VAL A 135 -16.56 -2.35 3.49
C VAL A 135 -15.82 -1.25 2.76
N VAL A 136 -16.32 -0.03 2.87
CA VAL A 136 -15.72 1.15 2.26
C VAL A 136 -14.79 1.82 3.27
N VAL A 137 -13.53 1.99 2.88
CA VAL A 137 -12.50 2.68 3.66
C VAL A 137 -12.03 3.94 2.95
N GLY A 138 -11.56 4.92 3.71
CA GLY A 138 -10.98 6.13 3.14
C GLY A 138 -9.65 5.88 2.44
N SER A 139 -9.20 6.88 1.70
CA SER A 139 -7.89 6.92 1.04
C SER A 139 -7.02 8.02 1.65
N VAL A 140 -5.69 7.95 1.38
CA VAL A 140 -4.77 9.09 1.60
C VAL A 140 -5.04 10.25 0.64
N VAL A 141 -5.78 10.01 -0.45
CA VAL A 141 -6.26 11.04 -1.38
C VAL A 141 -7.64 11.49 -0.92
N GLU A 142 -7.78 12.78 -0.68
CA GLU A 142 -9.04 13.37 -0.21
C GLU A 142 -10.20 13.09 -1.19
N GLY A 143 -11.36 12.73 -0.64
CA GLY A 143 -12.56 12.39 -1.43
C GLY A 143 -12.53 11.02 -2.10
N MET A 144 -11.41 10.30 -2.07
CA MET A 144 -11.29 8.95 -2.62
C MET A 144 -11.60 7.89 -1.56
N THR A 145 -12.20 6.79 -1.99
CA THR A 145 -12.45 5.61 -1.15
C THR A 145 -12.01 4.32 -1.84
N HIS A 146 -11.80 3.29 -1.04
CA HIS A 146 -11.57 1.93 -1.49
C HIS A 146 -12.65 1.01 -0.91
N ALA A 147 -13.09 0.04 -1.69
CA ALA A 147 -14.05 -0.96 -1.26
C ALA A 147 -13.39 -2.35 -1.27
N TYR A 148 -13.51 -3.04 -0.15
CA TYR A 148 -12.97 -4.38 0.05
C TYR A 148 -14.04 -5.31 0.57
N VAL A 149 -14.02 -6.56 0.14
CA VAL A 149 -14.89 -7.59 0.69
C VAL A 149 -14.35 -8.01 2.06
N SER A 150 -15.22 -8.00 3.06
CA SER A 150 -14.92 -8.45 4.42
C SER A 150 -15.76 -9.67 4.77
N PRO A 151 -15.14 -10.79 5.21
CA PRO A 151 -15.85 -11.95 5.73
C PRO A 151 -16.28 -11.76 7.20
N GLY A 152 -15.77 -10.70 7.86
CA GLY A 152 -16.00 -10.44 9.27
C GLY A 152 -14.82 -9.79 9.95
N ALA A 153 -14.64 -10.05 11.24
CA ALA A 153 -13.54 -9.48 12.01
C ALA A 153 -12.75 -10.57 12.76
N LEU A 154 -11.46 -10.37 12.86
CA LEU A 154 -10.57 -11.20 13.67
C LEU A 154 -10.65 -10.74 15.13
N VAL A 155 -10.90 -11.69 16.01
CA VAL A 155 -10.97 -11.50 17.47
C VAL A 155 -9.75 -12.19 18.09
N PHE A 156 -9.04 -11.49 18.94
CA PHE A 156 -7.84 -12.02 19.61
C PHE A 156 -7.65 -11.39 20.99
N ASP A 157 -6.95 -12.08 21.86
CA ASP A 157 -6.58 -11.58 23.19
C ASP A 157 -5.15 -11.03 23.17
N PHE A 158 -4.97 -9.86 23.79
CA PHE A 158 -3.65 -9.26 24.01
C PHE A 158 -3.60 -8.58 25.37
N ALA A 159 -2.59 -8.88 26.19
CA ALA A 159 -2.38 -8.32 27.53
C ALA A 159 -3.64 -8.38 28.43
N GLY A 160 -4.41 -9.47 28.34
CA GLY A 160 -5.59 -9.72 29.16
C GLY A 160 -6.86 -8.97 28.71
N LYS A 161 -6.83 -8.35 27.53
CA LYS A 161 -7.99 -7.67 26.91
C LYS A 161 -8.26 -8.26 25.53
N GLN A 162 -9.53 -8.40 25.18
CA GLN A 162 -9.97 -8.85 23.85
C GLN A 162 -10.05 -7.67 22.89
N TYR A 163 -9.56 -7.89 21.67
CA TYR A 163 -9.57 -6.94 20.55
C TYR A 163 -10.25 -7.53 19.34
N LYS A 164 -10.73 -6.65 18.47
CA LYS A 164 -11.44 -7.02 17.26
C LYS A 164 -10.98 -6.11 16.10
N LEU A 165 -10.60 -6.70 14.97
CA LEU A 165 -10.16 -5.99 13.76
C LEU A 165 -10.94 -6.49 12.56
N THR A 166 -11.62 -5.61 11.84
CA THR A 166 -12.23 -5.91 10.54
C THR A 166 -11.14 -6.43 9.60
N ALA A 167 -11.38 -7.60 9.03
CA ALA A 167 -10.46 -8.26 8.10
C ALA A 167 -11.02 -8.25 6.69
N PHE A 168 -10.15 -8.31 5.71
CA PHE A 168 -10.49 -8.24 4.29
C PHE A 168 -10.01 -9.47 3.56
N ASP A 169 -10.79 -9.93 2.59
CA ASP A 169 -10.40 -11.02 1.71
C ASP A 169 -9.10 -10.71 0.97
N LYS A 170 -8.24 -11.70 0.89
CA LYS A 170 -7.02 -11.65 0.09
C LYS A 170 -7.22 -12.51 -1.16
N ALA A 171 -7.01 -11.92 -2.32
CA ALA A 171 -7.26 -12.57 -3.60
C ALA A 171 -6.52 -13.93 -3.71
N ASN A 172 -7.27 -14.98 -4.10
CA ASN A 172 -6.77 -16.34 -4.29
C ASN A 172 -6.07 -16.95 -3.05
N SER A 173 -6.52 -16.60 -1.86
CA SER A 173 -5.96 -17.10 -0.59
C SER A 173 -7.06 -17.25 0.46
N GLU A 174 -6.88 -18.17 1.40
CA GLU A 174 -7.68 -18.27 2.63
C GLU A 174 -7.19 -17.30 3.71
N ASP A 175 -5.99 -16.72 3.52
CA ASP A 175 -5.48 -15.67 4.39
C ASP A 175 -6.32 -14.41 4.28
N LEU A 176 -6.27 -13.59 5.33
CA LEU A 176 -6.95 -12.32 5.37
C LEU A 176 -5.94 -11.17 5.46
N THR A 177 -6.33 -10.00 4.99
CA THR A 177 -5.58 -8.76 5.16
C THR A 177 -6.24 -7.91 6.23
N VAL A 178 -5.44 -7.35 7.13
CA VAL A 178 -5.90 -6.39 8.14
C VAL A 178 -5.15 -5.08 7.95
N TYR A 179 -5.90 -3.98 7.84
CA TYR A 179 -5.38 -2.61 7.90
C TYR A 179 -5.66 -2.06 9.29
N PHE A 180 -4.65 -1.59 10.00
CA PHE A 180 -4.82 -1.16 11.39
C PHE A 180 -3.97 0.06 11.74
N LYS A 181 -4.40 0.78 12.76
CA LYS A 181 -3.62 1.78 13.49
C LYS A 181 -3.43 1.30 14.93
N ASP A 182 -2.43 1.82 15.58
CA ASP A 182 -2.11 1.54 16.97
C ASP A 182 -1.57 2.79 17.67
N ALA A 183 -1.21 2.68 18.94
CA ALA A 183 -0.72 3.83 19.70
C ALA A 183 0.67 4.34 19.26
N THR A 184 1.37 3.63 18.37
CA THR A 184 2.63 4.10 17.73
C THR A 184 2.38 4.95 16.49
N SER A 185 1.15 4.92 15.92
CA SER A 185 0.82 5.52 14.64
C SER A 185 0.93 7.05 14.66
N GLY A 186 1.68 7.60 13.72
CA GLY A 186 2.00 9.03 13.61
C GLY A 186 3.29 9.44 14.31
N ALA A 187 3.67 8.76 15.40
CA ALA A 187 4.91 9.00 16.12
C ALA A 187 6.06 8.12 15.57
N ILE A 188 6.01 6.82 15.84
CA ILE A 188 7.06 5.86 15.51
C ILE A 188 6.74 5.11 14.21
N THR A 189 5.47 4.78 13.98
CA THR A 189 4.98 4.14 12.77
C THR A 189 4.17 5.12 11.91
N TYR A 190 3.84 4.73 10.67
CA TYR A 190 3.17 5.63 9.74
C TYR A 190 1.73 5.96 10.17
N GLY A 191 1.35 7.23 10.09
CA GLY A 191 0.12 7.77 10.70
C GLY A 191 -1.19 7.26 10.08
N THR A 192 -1.20 6.81 8.82
CA THR A 192 -2.41 6.25 8.20
C THR A 192 -2.63 4.78 8.52
N GLY A 193 -1.65 4.14 9.19
CA GLY A 193 -1.68 2.74 9.58
C GLY A 193 -0.72 1.86 8.78
N ARG A 194 -0.79 0.58 9.07
CA ARG A 194 -0.01 -0.50 8.45
C ARG A 194 -0.94 -1.63 8.01
N SER A 195 -0.44 -2.52 7.18
CA SER A 195 -1.13 -3.75 6.81
C SER A 195 -0.41 -4.97 7.36
N VAL A 196 -1.16 -5.98 7.74
CA VAL A 196 -0.65 -7.29 8.14
C VAL A 196 -1.51 -8.40 7.54
N THR A 197 -0.88 -9.52 7.16
CA THR A 197 -1.61 -10.72 6.73
C THR A 197 -1.90 -11.58 7.97
N ALA A 198 -3.14 -11.99 8.12
CA ALA A 198 -3.55 -13.03 9.05
C ALA A 198 -3.54 -14.37 8.30
N PHE A 199 -2.69 -15.29 8.72
CA PHE A 199 -2.47 -16.57 8.06
C PHE A 199 -3.46 -17.61 8.54
N ALA A 200 -4.25 -18.15 7.62
CA ALA A 200 -5.22 -19.23 7.90
C ALA A 200 -4.52 -20.49 8.42
N GLN A 201 -5.14 -21.13 9.42
CA GLN A 201 -4.66 -22.37 10.01
C GLN A 201 -5.63 -23.53 9.66
N ALA A 202 -5.12 -24.75 9.71
CA ALA A 202 -5.89 -25.95 9.36
C ALA A 202 -7.11 -26.20 10.25
N ASP A 203 -7.15 -25.63 11.46
CA ASP A 203 -8.26 -25.70 12.40
C ASP A 203 -9.30 -24.58 12.21
N GLY A 204 -9.09 -23.70 11.22
CA GLY A 204 -9.96 -22.56 10.91
C GLY A 204 -9.67 -21.29 11.70
N SER A 205 -8.68 -21.32 12.62
CA SER A 205 -8.15 -20.13 13.28
C SER A 205 -7.18 -19.36 12.38
N TYR A 206 -6.64 -18.26 12.86
CA TYR A 206 -5.67 -17.45 12.17
C TYR A 206 -4.47 -17.12 13.07
N ILE A 207 -3.29 -17.01 12.47
CA ILE A 207 -2.13 -16.39 13.12
C ILE A 207 -2.04 -14.96 12.61
N LEU A 208 -2.21 -14.00 13.51
CA LEU A 208 -2.00 -12.58 13.26
C LEU A 208 -0.66 -12.18 13.90
N ASP A 209 0.38 -12.07 13.07
CA ASP A 209 1.73 -11.76 13.52
C ASP A 209 2.10 -10.33 13.11
N PHE A 210 2.02 -9.40 14.06
CA PHE A 210 2.33 -7.98 13.81
C PHE A 210 3.80 -7.72 13.49
N ASN A 211 4.71 -8.69 13.72
CA ASN A 211 6.11 -8.58 13.27
C ASN A 211 6.23 -8.50 11.75
N PHE A 212 5.19 -8.93 11.02
CA PHE A 212 5.06 -8.82 9.57
C PHE A 212 4.17 -7.64 9.14
N ALA A 213 3.90 -6.69 10.04
CA ALA A 213 3.14 -5.50 9.68
C ALA A 213 3.98 -4.57 8.82
N GLY A 214 3.54 -4.34 7.58
CA GLY A 214 4.24 -3.53 6.58
C GLY A 214 3.58 -2.19 6.31
N ASN A 215 4.39 -1.22 5.92
CA ASN A 215 3.93 0.08 5.47
C ASN A 215 3.29 0.00 4.08
N PHE A 216 2.31 0.85 3.84
CA PHE A 216 1.83 1.15 2.50
C PHE A 216 2.82 2.03 1.72
N PRO A 217 2.79 2.01 0.37
CA PRO A 217 3.59 2.92 -0.45
C PRO A 217 3.45 4.40 -0.09
N CYS A 218 2.27 4.83 0.36
CA CYS A 218 2.03 6.22 0.75
C CYS A 218 2.85 6.68 1.97
N SER A 219 3.49 5.77 2.69
CA SER A 219 4.45 6.15 3.73
C SER A 219 5.75 6.73 3.16
N TYR A 220 6.08 6.38 1.92
CA TYR A 220 7.28 6.80 1.19
C TYR A 220 7.04 7.90 0.19
N THR A 221 5.80 8.07 -0.31
CA THR A 221 5.50 8.98 -1.41
C THR A 221 4.07 9.52 -1.38
N ASP A 222 3.88 10.76 -1.85
CA ASP A 222 2.57 11.35 -2.12
C ASP A 222 1.92 10.80 -3.40
N PHE A 223 2.66 10.08 -4.22
CA PHE A 223 2.17 9.57 -5.52
C PHE A 223 1.42 8.24 -5.40
N ALA A 224 0.92 7.93 -4.21
CA ALA A 224 0.15 6.73 -3.88
C ALA A 224 -1.31 7.06 -3.54
N THR A 225 -2.19 6.12 -3.82
CA THR A 225 -3.63 6.19 -3.53
C THR A 225 -4.05 5.13 -2.50
N CYS A 226 -3.24 4.93 -1.46
CA CYS A 226 -3.43 3.84 -0.51
C CYS A 226 -4.69 3.99 0.34
N PRO A 227 -5.28 2.87 0.81
CA PRO A 227 -6.34 2.92 1.80
C PRO A 227 -5.81 3.45 3.14
N VAL A 228 -6.69 4.05 3.91
CA VAL A 228 -6.49 4.34 5.33
C VAL A 228 -7.12 3.20 6.14
N ALA A 229 -6.49 2.79 7.23
CA ALA A 229 -7.07 1.80 8.12
C ALA A 229 -8.49 2.20 8.57
N PRO A 230 -9.46 1.27 8.61
CA PRO A 230 -10.79 1.54 9.12
C PRO A 230 -10.74 2.18 10.50
N PHE A 231 -11.72 3.04 10.79
CA PHE A 231 -11.75 3.75 12.07
C PHE A 231 -11.79 2.80 13.28
N GLU A 232 -12.53 1.72 13.16
CA GLU A 232 -12.67 0.67 14.17
C GLU A 232 -11.41 -0.18 14.34
N ASN A 233 -10.53 -0.23 13.33
CA ASN A 233 -9.27 -0.97 13.38
C ASN A 233 -8.17 -0.16 14.06
N LYS A 234 -8.48 0.37 15.24
CA LYS A 234 -7.55 1.14 16.06
C LYS A 234 -7.27 0.41 17.38
N LEU A 235 -6.04 -0.04 17.54
CA LEU A 235 -5.56 -0.62 18.80
C LEU A 235 -5.12 0.47 19.77
N ASP A 236 -5.49 0.35 21.03
CA ASP A 236 -5.19 1.33 22.09
C ASP A 236 -3.85 1.06 22.81
N PHE A 237 -3.06 0.10 22.30
CA PHE A 237 -1.72 -0.22 22.79
C PHE A 237 -0.65 0.01 21.72
N LEU A 238 0.62 0.04 22.17
CA LEU A 238 1.78 0.21 21.29
C LEU A 238 2.12 -1.12 20.61
N VAL A 239 2.00 -1.20 19.29
CA VAL A 239 2.48 -2.33 18.49
C VAL A 239 3.91 -2.03 18.05
N THR A 240 4.87 -2.34 18.94
CA THR A 240 6.32 -2.19 18.68
C THR A 240 6.89 -3.39 17.93
N ALA A 241 6.24 -3.74 16.82
CA ALA A 241 6.57 -4.83 15.91
C ALA A 241 6.34 -4.40 14.45
N GLY A 242 6.99 -5.05 13.49
CA GLY A 242 6.88 -4.75 12.06
C GLY A 242 7.63 -3.49 11.63
N GLU A 243 7.20 -2.86 10.53
CA GLU A 243 7.86 -1.69 9.96
C GLU A 243 7.60 -0.40 10.75
N LYS A 244 8.65 0.38 10.95
CA LYS A 244 8.62 1.76 11.44
C LYS A 244 8.34 2.73 10.29
N LYS A 245 8.05 3.97 10.61
CA LYS A 245 7.93 5.05 9.64
C LYS A 245 9.26 5.25 8.89
N PRO A 246 9.27 5.36 7.55
CA PRO A 246 10.48 5.65 6.79
C PRO A 246 11.11 6.98 7.20
N ILE A 247 12.45 7.09 7.07
CA ILE A 247 13.18 8.34 7.37
C ILE A 247 12.78 9.43 6.38
N TYR A 248 12.67 9.07 5.10
CA TYR A 248 12.39 10.02 4.02
C TYR A 248 11.07 9.69 3.33
N ARG A 249 10.48 10.73 2.77
CA ARG A 249 9.29 10.65 1.93
C ARG A 249 9.43 11.61 0.76
N VAL A 250 9.05 11.20 -0.44
CA VAL A 250 8.95 12.10 -1.59
C VAL A 250 7.57 12.74 -1.63
N THR A 251 7.56 14.04 -1.83
CA THR A 251 6.35 14.86 -2.00
C THR A 251 6.45 15.61 -3.33
N ALA A 252 5.40 16.33 -3.71
CA ALA A 252 5.45 17.22 -4.87
C ALA A 252 6.60 18.25 -4.80
N ASP A 253 7.01 18.66 -3.59
CA ASP A 253 8.09 19.61 -3.35
C ASP A 253 9.49 18.95 -3.23
N GLY A 254 9.60 17.64 -3.44
CA GLY A 254 10.82 16.87 -3.31
C GLY A 254 10.89 15.96 -2.08
N ILE A 255 12.10 15.51 -1.72
CA ILE A 255 12.30 14.62 -0.56
C ILE A 255 12.23 15.42 0.73
N LYS A 256 11.44 14.96 1.68
CA LYS A 256 11.33 15.51 3.04
C LYS A 256 11.69 14.45 4.08
N SER A 257 12.38 14.87 5.14
CA SER A 257 12.58 14.04 6.34
C SER A 257 11.26 13.86 7.08
N GLN A 258 11.00 12.64 7.55
CA GLN A 258 9.89 12.32 8.44
C GLN A 258 10.32 12.15 9.90
N VAL A 259 11.62 12.26 10.16
CA VAL A 259 12.20 12.24 11.50
C VAL A 259 12.37 13.68 11.97
N ALA A 260 11.83 13.98 13.16
CA ALA A 260 12.01 15.29 13.80
C ALA A 260 13.40 15.38 14.43
#